data_c37bcf12bb07caac051bf1773e45d4b8
#
_entry.id   c37bcf12bb07caac051bf1773e45d4b8
#
_cell.length_a   1.000
_cell.length_b   1.000
_cell.length_c   1.000
_cell.angle_alpha   90.00
_cell.angle_beta   90.00
_cell.angle_gamma   90.00
#
_symmetry.space_group_name_H-M   'P 1'
#
loop_
_entity.id
_entity.type
_entity.pdbx_description
1 polymer ?
#
loop_
_entity_poly.entity_id
_entity_poly.type
_entity_poly.pdbx_seq_one_letter_code
_entity_poly.pdbx_strand_id
1 'polypeptide(L)'
;MKRATAYFILVLIIVAGCSAYRTAQFKKKYGPVQTVDRTVSAYKPGEVSFYNDVQPILERRCDVCHGCYDAPCQLKLTCYEGLERGGTTKLVYDSSRLRPVQPTRLFIDANSVEEWRQMGFHPVFNERDQTPQANLENSVVNLMLQLKKENPLPETELLPASFDISLDKKQNCTTAEDFSEYKRKYPLWGMPYALPGLTEKEHKTIVDWLRQGGLITPRPPMSAEARKIIHQWEEFFNGSSLKQQLVSRYIYEHLFMGHIHFDPLPDREFYRLVRSKTAPGEPVVEINTVRPYDDPGVAKFYYRLRTVESTIVSKNHTVYRINRKKMERYRQLFLQDDYEVNKLPSYDPQTTSNPFKTFADLPAKSRYQFMLDDAQFFVMGFMKGPVCRGQIALNVINDHFFVAFFDPEKDTISNDTAFLASVSDYLDLPASGENKLNITSLWTDYQSKQEKYLDAKGKYLAK
;
A
#
# COMPACT_ATOMS: atom_id res chain seq x y z
N MET A 1 8.44 -13.95 46.80
CA MET A 1 7.98 -14.40 45.45
C MET A 1 6.52 -14.81 45.41
N LYS A 2 6.05 -15.80 46.20
CA LYS A 2 4.62 -16.31 46.15
C LYS A 2 3.54 -15.22 46.34
N ARG A 3 3.72 -14.23 47.23
CA ARG A 3 2.76 -13.13 47.41
C ARG A 3 2.70 -12.16 46.22
N ALA A 4 3.84 -11.81 45.59
CA ALA A 4 3.86 -10.98 44.43
C ALA A 4 3.18 -11.63 43.20
N THR A 5 3.37 -12.95 43.04
CA THR A 5 2.71 -13.72 41.99
C THR A 5 1.18 -13.77 42.21
N ALA A 6 0.73 -13.93 43.45
CA ALA A 6 -0.71 -13.92 43.77
C ALA A 6 -1.35 -12.55 43.49
N TYR A 7 -0.68 -11.44 43.85
CA TYR A 7 -1.16 -10.08 43.50
C TYR A 7 -1.20 -9.85 41.99
N PHE A 8 -0.21 -10.32 41.26
CA PHE A 8 -0.19 -10.20 39.82
C PHE A 8 -1.33 -10.97 39.13
N ILE A 9 -1.59 -12.20 39.60
CA ILE A 9 -2.72 -13.03 39.13
C ILE A 9 -4.05 -12.35 39.46
N LEU A 10 -4.21 -11.83 40.69
CA LEU A 10 -5.42 -11.13 41.10
C LEU A 10 -5.69 -9.89 40.24
N VAL A 11 -4.66 -9.11 39.96
CA VAL A 11 -4.77 -7.93 39.07
C VAL A 11 -5.17 -8.36 37.64
N LEU A 12 -4.59 -9.44 37.12
CA LEU A 12 -4.96 -9.97 35.79
C LEU A 12 -6.43 -10.43 35.75
N ILE A 13 -6.91 -11.10 36.80
CA ILE A 13 -8.31 -11.53 36.90
C ILE A 13 -9.26 -10.33 37.01
N ILE A 14 -8.90 -9.28 37.74
CA ILE A 14 -9.71 -8.06 37.86
C ILE A 14 -9.75 -7.33 36.49
N VAL A 15 -8.62 -7.18 35.78
CA VAL A 15 -8.56 -6.54 34.48
C VAL A 15 -9.36 -7.33 33.45
N ALA A 16 -9.21 -8.66 33.41
CA ALA A 16 -9.98 -9.52 32.50
C ALA A 16 -11.49 -9.48 32.81
N GLY A 17 -11.85 -9.46 34.11
CA GLY A 17 -13.23 -9.33 34.55
C GLY A 17 -13.88 -7.99 34.18
N CYS A 18 -13.15 -6.90 34.28
CA CYS A 18 -13.64 -5.58 33.87
C CYS A 18 -13.87 -5.48 32.36
N SER A 19 -12.99 -6.09 31.54
CA SER A 19 -13.16 -6.13 30.09
C SER A 19 -14.39 -6.98 29.71
N ALA A 20 -14.50 -8.19 30.24
CA ALA A 20 -15.65 -9.07 30.00
C ALA A 20 -16.98 -8.43 30.42
N TYR A 21 -17.00 -7.75 31.56
CA TYR A 21 -18.18 -7.02 32.03
C TYR A 21 -18.58 -5.89 31.07
N ARG A 22 -17.64 -5.09 30.61
CA ARG A 22 -17.90 -4.02 29.63
C ARG A 22 -18.49 -4.60 28.33
N THR A 23 -17.86 -5.64 27.79
CA THR A 23 -18.36 -6.31 26.57
C THR A 23 -19.78 -6.86 26.77
N ALA A 24 -20.09 -7.44 27.92
CA ALA A 24 -21.44 -7.93 28.23
C ALA A 24 -22.47 -6.79 28.34
N GLN A 25 -22.10 -5.67 28.96
CA GLN A 25 -22.96 -4.47 29.02
C GLN A 25 -23.22 -3.87 27.63
N PHE A 26 -22.18 -3.77 26.77
CA PHE A 26 -22.33 -3.35 25.37
C PHE A 26 -23.26 -4.28 24.59
N LYS A 27 -23.05 -5.60 24.69
CA LYS A 27 -23.92 -6.59 24.07
C LYS A 27 -25.37 -6.48 24.53
N LYS A 28 -25.59 -6.22 25.81
CA LYS A 28 -26.95 -6.03 26.37
C LYS A 28 -27.62 -4.76 25.84
N LYS A 29 -26.83 -3.68 25.65
CA LYS A 29 -27.38 -2.38 25.21
C LYS A 29 -27.56 -2.28 23.70
N TYR A 30 -26.66 -2.84 22.91
CA TYR A 30 -26.58 -2.61 21.46
C TYR A 30 -26.67 -3.88 20.61
N GLY A 31 -26.97 -5.04 21.21
CA GLY A 31 -27.00 -6.31 20.52
C GLY A 31 -25.62 -6.98 20.32
N PRO A 32 -25.59 -8.17 19.71
CA PRO A 32 -24.37 -8.87 19.36
C PRO A 32 -23.60 -8.15 18.23
N VAL A 33 -22.31 -8.37 18.15
CA VAL A 33 -21.51 -7.95 16.98
C VAL A 33 -21.86 -8.83 15.80
N GLN A 34 -22.11 -8.23 14.65
CA GLN A 34 -22.35 -8.89 13.37
C GLN A 34 -21.87 -7.97 12.24
N THR A 35 -21.35 -8.55 11.18
CA THR A 35 -21.02 -7.79 9.98
C THR A 35 -22.30 -7.27 9.33
N VAL A 36 -22.23 -6.07 8.77
CA VAL A 36 -23.38 -5.38 8.19
C VAL A 36 -23.06 -5.04 6.74
N ASP A 37 -23.89 -5.53 5.82
CA ASP A 37 -23.85 -5.04 4.44
C ASP A 37 -24.51 -3.65 4.40
N ARG A 38 -23.74 -2.65 4.00
CA ARG A 38 -24.16 -1.25 3.91
C ARG A 38 -24.38 -0.80 2.48
N THR A 39 -24.30 -1.74 1.53
CA THR A 39 -24.47 -1.44 0.11
C THR A 39 -25.96 -1.24 -0.20
N VAL A 40 -26.27 -0.11 -0.79
CA VAL A 40 -27.62 0.20 -1.27
C VAL A 40 -27.59 0.45 -2.79
N SER A 41 -28.66 0.09 -3.48
CA SER A 41 -28.76 0.31 -4.93
C SER A 41 -28.82 1.81 -5.30
N ALA A 42 -29.44 2.62 -4.44
CA ALA A 42 -29.51 4.07 -4.56
C ALA A 42 -29.77 4.69 -3.19
N TYR A 43 -29.34 5.93 -2.99
CA TYR A 43 -29.70 6.73 -1.82
C TYR A 43 -31.15 7.22 -1.91
N LYS A 44 -31.82 7.29 -0.77
CA LYS A 44 -33.13 7.95 -0.66
C LYS A 44 -32.98 9.47 -0.71
N PRO A 45 -34.02 10.22 -1.11
CA PRO A 45 -33.97 11.67 -1.06
C PRO A 45 -33.56 12.20 0.32
N GLY A 46 -32.53 13.04 0.35
CA GLY A 46 -32.00 13.62 1.59
C GLY A 46 -30.96 12.77 2.34
N GLU A 47 -30.66 11.55 1.91
CA GLU A 47 -29.56 10.76 2.45
C GLU A 47 -28.21 11.30 1.94
N VAL A 48 -27.19 11.17 2.79
CA VAL A 48 -25.82 11.62 2.51
C VAL A 48 -25.11 10.53 1.68
N SER A 49 -24.52 10.93 0.57
CA SER A 49 -23.76 10.06 -0.34
C SER A 49 -22.30 9.94 0.10
N PHE A 50 -21.76 8.70 0.15
CA PHE A 50 -20.34 8.53 0.43
C PHE A 50 -19.46 9.24 -0.61
N TYR A 51 -19.63 8.95 -1.88
CA TYR A 51 -18.77 9.48 -2.94
C TYR A 51 -18.89 10.99 -3.15
N ASN A 52 -20.11 11.53 -3.05
CA ASN A 52 -20.34 12.95 -3.35
C ASN A 52 -20.15 13.87 -2.15
N ASP A 53 -20.45 13.40 -0.93
CA ASP A 53 -20.50 14.26 0.25
C ASP A 53 -19.42 13.94 1.28
N VAL A 54 -19.17 12.64 1.55
CA VAL A 54 -18.25 12.21 2.63
C VAL A 54 -16.82 12.10 2.15
N GLN A 55 -16.57 11.38 1.05
CA GLN A 55 -15.22 11.15 0.54
C GLN A 55 -14.45 12.44 0.30
N PRO A 56 -15.02 13.52 -0.27
CA PRO A 56 -14.31 14.79 -0.42
C PRO A 56 -13.90 15.44 0.91
N ILE A 57 -14.62 15.17 2.00
CA ILE A 57 -14.21 15.63 3.34
C ILE A 57 -13.03 14.80 3.85
N LEU A 58 -13.10 13.47 3.73
CA LEU A 58 -12.00 12.58 4.13
C LEU A 58 -10.71 12.92 3.39
N GLU A 59 -10.78 13.14 2.08
CA GLU A 59 -9.65 13.53 1.23
C GLU A 59 -8.95 14.79 1.73
N ARG A 60 -9.70 15.83 2.11
CA ARG A 60 -9.13 17.09 2.58
C ARG A 60 -8.66 17.08 4.03
N ARG A 61 -9.29 16.25 4.89
CA ARG A 61 -9.15 16.38 6.35
C ARG A 61 -8.46 15.18 7.01
N CYS A 62 -8.43 14.01 6.36
CA CYS A 62 -8.04 12.76 7.00
C CYS A 62 -6.92 12.03 6.26
N ASP A 63 -6.92 12.04 4.93
CA ASP A 63 -6.05 11.21 4.10
C ASP A 63 -4.58 11.56 4.23
N VAL A 64 -4.25 12.79 4.61
CA VAL A 64 -2.86 13.22 4.86
C VAL A 64 -2.17 12.33 5.90
N CYS A 65 -2.91 11.82 6.90
CA CYS A 65 -2.40 10.90 7.90
C CYS A 65 -2.85 9.44 7.64
N HIS A 66 -4.06 9.24 7.13
CA HIS A 66 -4.71 7.95 6.95
C HIS A 66 -4.69 7.43 5.51
N GLY A 67 -3.78 7.91 4.66
CA GLY A 67 -3.67 7.50 3.26
C GLY A 67 -2.60 6.45 2.97
N CYS A 68 -1.64 6.24 3.88
CA CYS A 68 -0.54 5.30 3.66
C CYS A 68 -0.85 3.89 4.14
N TYR A 69 -0.03 2.92 3.69
CA TYR A 69 -0.07 1.57 4.22
C TYR A 69 0.25 1.55 5.73
N ASP A 70 1.21 2.35 6.18
CA ASP A 70 1.58 2.53 7.60
C ASP A 70 0.81 3.70 8.26
N ALA A 71 -0.48 3.83 7.97
CA ALA A 71 -1.34 4.82 8.61
C ALA A 71 -1.51 4.50 10.11
N PRO A 72 -1.80 5.51 10.97
CA PRO A 72 -2.10 5.27 12.38
C PRO A 72 -3.20 4.22 12.55
N CYS A 73 -2.97 3.21 13.41
CA CYS A 73 -3.84 2.06 13.59
C CYS A 73 -4.11 1.26 12.31
N GLN A 74 -3.29 1.39 11.29
CA GLN A 74 -3.54 0.91 9.93
C GLN A 74 -4.93 1.31 9.38
N LEU A 75 -5.60 2.28 9.99
CA LEU A 75 -6.89 2.79 9.55
C LEU A 75 -6.70 3.61 8.28
N LYS A 76 -7.25 3.14 7.18
CA LYS A 76 -7.14 3.78 5.87
C LYS A 76 -8.46 4.46 5.52
N LEU A 77 -8.44 5.77 5.29
CA LEU A 77 -9.63 6.57 5.03
C LEU A 77 -9.77 7.01 3.57
N THR A 78 -8.83 6.58 2.71
CA THR A 78 -8.80 6.90 1.28
C THR A 78 -9.86 6.18 0.44
N CYS A 79 -10.62 5.28 1.01
CA CYS A 79 -11.71 4.56 0.37
C CYS A 79 -12.66 3.98 1.42
N TYR A 80 -13.85 3.61 0.97
CA TYR A 80 -14.88 3.04 1.84
C TYR A 80 -14.44 1.72 2.50
N GLU A 81 -13.82 0.85 1.74
CA GLU A 81 -13.36 -0.47 2.20
C GLU A 81 -12.28 -0.36 3.29
N GLY A 82 -11.56 0.76 3.31
CA GLY A 82 -10.62 1.07 4.41
C GLY A 82 -11.34 1.39 5.72
N LEU A 83 -12.46 2.07 5.66
CA LEU A 83 -13.36 2.31 6.80
C LEU A 83 -14.01 0.99 7.26
N GLU A 84 -14.49 0.16 6.34
CA GLU A 84 -15.07 -1.16 6.67
C GLU A 84 -14.05 -2.10 7.30
N ARG A 85 -12.81 -2.13 6.76
CA ARG A 85 -11.72 -2.87 7.37
C ARG A 85 -11.50 -2.46 8.82
N GLY A 86 -11.59 -1.17 9.12
CA GLY A 86 -11.38 -0.62 10.44
C GLY A 86 -9.91 -0.49 10.83
N GLY A 87 -9.65 -0.52 12.15
CA GLY A 87 -8.33 -0.30 12.73
C GLY A 87 -7.76 -1.53 13.44
N THR A 88 -6.44 -1.52 13.69
CA THR A 88 -5.75 -2.55 14.45
C THR A 88 -4.57 -1.97 15.24
N THR A 89 -4.21 -2.63 16.33
CA THR A 89 -2.99 -2.32 17.09
C THR A 89 -1.73 -2.95 16.49
N LYS A 90 -1.86 -3.83 15.49
CA LYS A 90 -0.71 -4.45 14.81
C LYS A 90 0.08 -3.39 14.06
N LEU A 91 1.40 -3.50 14.16
CA LEU A 91 2.31 -2.65 13.40
C LEU A 91 2.55 -3.28 12.01
N VAL A 92 2.75 -2.42 11.01
CA VAL A 92 3.17 -2.85 9.66
C VAL A 92 4.64 -3.29 9.66
N TYR A 93 5.42 -2.70 10.54
CA TYR A 93 6.82 -3.06 10.79
C TYR A 93 7.03 -3.30 12.26
N ASP A 94 7.97 -4.18 12.60
CA ASP A 94 8.58 -4.12 13.91
C ASP A 94 9.53 -2.90 14.00
N SER A 95 10.00 -2.60 15.20
CA SER A 95 10.88 -1.45 15.45
C SER A 95 12.21 -1.54 14.69
N SER A 96 12.65 -2.74 14.33
CA SER A 96 13.89 -2.99 13.61
C SER A 96 13.72 -2.97 12.08
N ARG A 97 12.51 -3.04 11.58
CA ARG A 97 12.17 -3.23 10.15
C ARG A 97 12.79 -4.49 9.52
N LEU A 98 13.25 -5.42 10.32
CA LEU A 98 13.98 -6.62 9.92
C LEU A 98 13.14 -7.87 9.96
N ARG A 99 12.08 -7.84 10.78
CA ARG A 99 11.19 -9.00 10.91
C ARG A 99 10.03 -8.85 9.93
N PRO A 100 9.79 -9.87 9.12
CA PRO A 100 8.59 -9.91 8.33
C PRO A 100 7.38 -9.92 9.27
N VAL A 101 6.43 -9.02 9.03
CA VAL A 101 5.11 -9.04 9.65
C VAL A 101 4.11 -9.57 8.65
N GLN A 102 3.02 -10.16 9.13
CA GLN A 102 1.97 -10.62 8.25
C GLN A 102 1.42 -9.44 7.43
N PRO A 103 1.36 -9.52 6.10
CA PRO A 103 0.79 -8.46 5.28
C PRO A 103 -0.67 -8.17 5.66
N THR A 104 -1.05 -6.88 5.58
CA THR A 104 -2.40 -6.38 5.88
C THR A 104 -2.87 -5.38 4.83
N ARG A 105 -2.47 -5.62 3.57
CA ARG A 105 -2.73 -4.73 2.45
C ARG A 105 -4.19 -4.80 2.05
N LEU A 106 -4.85 -3.66 2.08
CA LEU A 106 -6.25 -3.54 1.66
C LEU A 106 -6.39 -3.97 0.19
N PHE A 107 -7.47 -4.68 -0.13
CA PHE A 107 -7.79 -5.29 -1.43
C PHE A 107 -6.90 -6.48 -1.86
N ILE A 108 -5.93 -6.89 -1.02
CA ILE A 108 -4.96 -7.91 -1.38
C ILE A 108 -5.00 -9.07 -0.37
N ASP A 109 -4.84 -8.78 0.91
CA ASP A 109 -4.57 -9.81 1.92
C ASP A 109 -5.85 -10.37 2.58
N ALA A 110 -7.00 -9.70 2.37
CA ALA A 110 -8.33 -10.20 2.70
C ALA A 110 -9.38 -9.57 1.78
N ASN A 111 -10.49 -10.30 1.56
CA ASN A 111 -11.53 -9.95 0.61
C ASN A 111 -12.90 -9.69 1.26
N SER A 112 -13.01 -9.91 2.58
CA SER A 112 -14.24 -9.67 3.32
C SER A 112 -13.97 -9.01 4.67
N VAL A 113 -15.02 -8.42 5.24
CA VAL A 113 -14.97 -7.81 6.58
C VAL A 113 -14.69 -8.87 7.63
N GLU A 114 -15.24 -10.07 7.49
CA GLU A 114 -15.04 -11.20 8.39
C GLU A 114 -13.57 -11.63 8.44
N GLU A 115 -12.91 -11.72 7.29
CA GLU A 115 -11.47 -12.03 7.21
C GLU A 115 -10.65 -10.97 7.93
N TRP A 116 -10.97 -9.69 7.77
CA TRP A 116 -10.31 -8.61 8.52
C TRP A 116 -10.53 -8.72 10.02
N ARG A 117 -11.73 -9.09 10.48
CA ARG A 117 -12.00 -9.34 11.92
C ARG A 117 -11.16 -10.51 12.44
N GLN A 118 -11.02 -11.59 11.67
CA GLN A 118 -10.15 -12.73 12.02
C GLN A 118 -8.67 -12.32 12.08
N MET A 119 -8.24 -11.39 11.25
CA MET A 119 -6.89 -10.82 11.28
C MET A 119 -6.67 -9.82 12.44
N GLY A 120 -7.69 -9.53 13.25
CA GLY A 120 -7.61 -8.66 14.43
C GLY A 120 -7.83 -7.18 14.13
N PHE A 121 -8.48 -6.85 13.02
CA PHE A 121 -9.02 -5.52 12.80
C PHE A 121 -10.35 -5.36 13.53
N HIS A 122 -10.52 -4.26 14.23
CA HIS A 122 -11.78 -3.92 14.92
C HIS A 122 -12.56 -2.87 14.13
N PRO A 123 -13.90 -2.90 14.20
CA PRO A 123 -14.74 -1.98 13.46
C PRO A 123 -14.56 -0.53 13.93
N VAL A 124 -14.64 0.40 12.99
CA VAL A 124 -14.77 1.83 13.26
C VAL A 124 -16.17 2.34 12.96
N PHE A 125 -17.00 1.52 12.31
CA PHE A 125 -18.46 1.65 12.20
C PHE A 125 -19.16 0.86 13.30
N ASN A 126 -20.49 1.08 13.43
CA ASN A 126 -21.32 0.24 14.26
C ASN A 126 -21.56 -1.14 13.61
N GLU A 127 -21.15 -2.21 14.25
CA GLU A 127 -21.44 -3.60 13.84
C GLU A 127 -22.39 -4.29 14.86
N ARG A 128 -23.37 -3.56 15.34
CA ARG A 128 -24.41 -4.02 16.27
C ARG A 128 -25.78 -3.60 15.75
N ASP A 129 -26.78 -3.48 16.60
CA ASP A 129 -28.12 -3.07 16.20
C ASP A 129 -28.09 -1.76 15.38
N GLN A 130 -28.69 -1.80 14.19
CA GLN A 130 -28.64 -0.70 13.23
C GLN A 130 -29.75 0.33 13.47
N THR A 131 -29.64 1.07 14.57
CA THR A 131 -30.49 2.22 14.85
C THR A 131 -29.69 3.53 14.72
N PRO A 132 -30.30 4.67 14.37
CA PRO A 132 -29.59 5.94 14.26
C PRO A 132 -28.76 6.31 15.50
N GLN A 133 -29.26 5.99 16.69
CA GLN A 133 -28.58 6.23 17.96
C GLN A 133 -27.38 5.28 18.13
N ALA A 134 -27.59 3.96 17.93
CA ALA A 134 -26.53 2.98 18.06
C ALA A 134 -25.42 3.19 17.01
N ASN A 135 -25.78 3.60 15.79
CA ASN A 135 -24.83 3.93 14.74
C ASN A 135 -23.86 5.03 15.13
N LEU A 136 -24.30 6.03 15.89
CA LEU A 136 -23.43 7.09 16.41
C LEU A 136 -22.67 6.67 17.66
N GLU A 137 -23.34 6.02 18.62
CA GLU A 137 -22.74 5.64 19.89
C GLU A 137 -21.66 4.55 19.76
N ASN A 138 -21.75 3.69 18.71
CA ASN A 138 -20.79 2.62 18.47
C ASN A 138 -19.84 2.89 17.29
N SER A 139 -19.89 4.08 16.68
CA SER A 139 -18.91 4.46 15.65
C SER A 139 -17.70 5.14 16.25
N VAL A 140 -16.53 4.50 16.19
CA VAL A 140 -15.26 5.11 16.60
C VAL A 140 -14.98 6.40 15.83
N VAL A 141 -15.36 6.46 14.54
CA VAL A 141 -15.24 7.68 13.74
C VAL A 141 -16.04 8.82 14.38
N ASN A 142 -17.32 8.59 14.70
CA ASN A 142 -18.13 9.61 15.37
C ASN A 142 -17.56 10.01 16.73
N LEU A 143 -17.18 9.03 17.54
CA LEU A 143 -16.65 9.25 18.88
C LEU A 143 -15.37 10.11 18.87
N MET A 144 -14.48 9.87 17.89
CA MET A 144 -13.27 10.66 17.70
C MET A 144 -13.54 12.10 17.25
N LEU A 145 -14.53 12.29 16.36
CA LEU A 145 -14.96 13.63 15.93
C LEU A 145 -15.59 14.42 17.08
N GLN A 146 -16.41 13.76 17.90
CA GLN A 146 -17.02 14.38 19.09
C GLN A 146 -15.95 14.76 20.13
N LEU A 147 -14.97 13.87 20.37
CA LEU A 147 -13.86 14.16 21.27
C LEU A 147 -13.08 15.41 20.84
N LYS A 148 -12.86 15.56 19.53
CA LYS A 148 -12.22 16.76 18.96
C LYS A 148 -13.05 18.02 19.16
N LYS A 149 -14.37 17.93 18.98
CA LYS A 149 -15.30 19.05 19.17
C LYS A 149 -15.37 19.48 20.64
N GLU A 150 -15.35 18.53 21.56
CA GLU A 150 -15.33 18.79 23.02
C GLU A 150 -13.98 19.37 23.50
N ASN A 151 -12.88 19.03 22.80
CA ASN A 151 -11.52 19.47 23.14
C ASN A 151 -10.86 20.08 21.88
N PRO A 152 -11.23 21.30 21.49
CA PRO A 152 -10.64 21.98 20.34
C PRO A 152 -9.15 22.27 20.56
N LEU A 153 -8.45 22.65 19.48
CA LEU A 153 -7.07 23.11 19.61
C LEU A 153 -7.02 24.39 20.44
N PRO A 154 -5.96 24.57 21.25
CA PRO A 154 -5.74 25.85 21.94
C PRO A 154 -5.44 26.96 20.91
N GLU A 155 -5.88 28.17 21.19
CA GLU A 155 -5.60 29.38 20.39
C GLU A 155 -4.18 29.88 20.69
N THR A 156 -3.17 29.20 20.13
CA THR A 156 -1.75 29.53 20.32
C THR A 156 -1.04 29.48 18.97
N GLU A 157 0.02 30.30 18.79
CA GLU A 157 0.83 30.28 17.56
C GLU A 157 1.46 28.90 17.30
N LEU A 158 1.93 28.22 18.36
CA LEU A 158 2.54 26.89 18.29
C LEU A 158 1.77 25.94 19.21
N LEU A 159 1.56 24.74 18.75
CA LEU A 159 0.95 23.70 19.58
C LEU A 159 1.86 23.37 20.76
N PRO A 160 1.30 23.24 21.97
CA PRO A 160 2.06 22.84 23.14
C PRO A 160 2.60 21.42 22.99
N ALA A 161 3.66 21.09 23.75
CA ALA A 161 4.34 19.79 23.72
C ALA A 161 3.41 18.60 24.05
N SER A 162 2.23 18.84 24.63
CA SER A 162 1.19 17.80 24.82
C SER A 162 0.64 17.24 23.51
N PHE A 163 0.82 17.96 22.39
CA PHE A 163 0.54 17.44 21.04
C PHE A 163 1.81 16.79 20.46
N ASP A 164 2.10 15.58 20.89
CA ASP A 164 3.21 14.81 20.35
C ASP A 164 2.96 14.45 18.89
N ILE A 165 3.75 15.03 17.96
CA ILE A 165 3.73 14.77 16.52
C ILE A 165 5.03 14.10 16.05
N SER A 166 5.83 13.57 16.97
CA SER A 166 7.07 12.87 16.68
C SER A 166 6.85 11.57 15.91
N LEU A 167 7.89 11.08 15.25
CA LEU A 167 7.84 9.84 14.44
C LEU A 167 7.71 8.58 15.32
N ASP A 168 8.13 8.65 16.57
CA ASP A 168 8.09 7.57 17.55
C ASP A 168 6.84 7.62 18.47
N LYS A 169 5.91 8.55 18.22
CA LYS A 169 4.63 8.61 18.91
C LYS A 169 3.96 7.24 18.94
N LYS A 170 3.68 6.75 20.14
CA LYS A 170 2.95 5.49 20.33
C LYS A 170 1.51 5.62 19.85
N GLN A 171 1.09 4.67 19.04
CA GLN A 171 -0.30 4.59 18.59
C GLN A 171 -1.17 3.99 19.70
N ASN A 172 -2.36 4.56 19.88
CA ASN A 172 -3.38 4.04 20.77
C ASN A 172 -4.68 3.89 19.97
N CYS A 173 -4.99 2.65 19.62
CA CYS A 173 -6.14 2.29 18.79
C CYS A 173 -7.26 1.83 19.73
N THR A 174 -8.32 2.60 19.83
CA THR A 174 -9.46 2.31 20.69
C THR A 174 -10.60 1.65 19.93
N THR A 175 -11.39 0.85 20.64
CA THR A 175 -12.69 0.35 20.18
C THR A 175 -13.82 1.23 20.75
N ALA A 176 -15.05 1.03 20.32
CA ALA A 176 -16.19 1.73 20.89
C ALA A 176 -16.41 1.37 22.36
N GLU A 177 -16.16 0.10 22.72
CA GLU A 177 -16.28 -0.41 24.09
C GLU A 177 -15.30 0.25 25.07
N ASP A 178 -14.07 0.54 24.59
CA ASP A 178 -12.99 1.09 25.43
C ASP A 178 -12.89 2.62 25.31
N PHE A 179 -13.76 3.24 24.51
CA PHE A 179 -13.66 4.66 24.21
C PHE A 179 -13.79 5.57 25.43
N SER A 180 -14.60 5.21 26.43
CA SER A 180 -14.74 5.99 27.65
C SER A 180 -13.42 6.10 28.43
N GLU A 181 -12.63 5.03 28.46
CA GLU A 181 -11.30 5.04 29.07
C GLU A 181 -10.30 5.83 28.22
N TYR A 182 -10.35 5.63 26.90
CA TYR A 182 -9.53 6.38 25.96
C TYR A 182 -9.75 7.89 26.07
N LYS A 183 -11.00 8.37 26.07
CA LYS A 183 -11.38 9.79 26.22
C LYS A 183 -10.83 10.37 27.51
N ARG A 184 -10.93 9.64 28.64
CA ARG A 184 -10.41 10.07 29.92
C ARG A 184 -8.89 10.20 29.94
N LYS A 185 -8.19 9.27 29.27
CA LYS A 185 -6.72 9.21 29.26
C LYS A 185 -6.10 10.13 28.24
N TYR A 186 -6.78 10.32 27.11
CA TYR A 186 -6.29 11.09 25.95
C TYR A 186 -7.31 12.12 25.46
N PRO A 187 -7.69 13.13 26.28
CA PRO A 187 -8.75 14.08 25.92
C PRO A 187 -8.42 14.91 24.68
N LEU A 188 -7.13 15.18 24.40
CA LEU A 188 -6.67 15.95 23.23
C LEU A 188 -6.46 15.10 21.97
N TRP A 189 -6.76 13.79 22.01
CA TRP A 189 -6.49 12.88 20.89
C TRP A 189 -7.72 12.64 20.00
N GLY A 190 -8.69 13.54 20.02
CA GLY A 190 -9.76 13.56 19.02
C GLY A 190 -9.24 13.84 17.61
N MET A 191 -10.02 13.47 16.60
CA MET A 191 -9.64 13.58 15.18
C MET A 191 -10.35 14.78 14.50
N PRO A 192 -9.64 15.50 13.61
CA PRO A 192 -8.24 15.37 13.19
C PRO A 192 -7.25 15.72 14.31
N TYR A 193 -6.28 14.82 14.55
CA TYR A 193 -5.27 15.03 15.60
C TYR A 193 -4.30 16.15 15.22
N ALA A 194 -4.02 17.05 16.17
CA ALA A 194 -3.10 18.19 16.01
C ALA A 194 -3.41 19.11 14.81
N LEU A 195 -4.59 19.00 14.22
CA LEU A 195 -5.09 19.83 13.13
C LEU A 195 -6.42 20.50 13.55
N PRO A 196 -6.84 21.60 12.92
CA PRO A 196 -8.15 22.20 13.16
C PRO A 196 -9.29 21.18 13.02
N GLY A 197 -10.31 21.29 13.87
CA GLY A 197 -11.52 20.48 13.76
C GLY A 197 -12.24 20.67 12.43
N LEU A 198 -13.19 19.80 12.15
CA LEU A 198 -14.08 19.96 10.99
C LEU A 198 -14.95 21.20 11.15
N THR A 199 -15.31 21.83 10.05
CA THR A 199 -16.37 22.86 10.06
C THR A 199 -17.70 22.22 10.47
N GLU A 200 -18.64 23.04 10.97
CA GLU A 200 -19.96 22.53 11.37
C GLU A 200 -20.68 21.79 10.22
N LYS A 201 -20.50 22.26 8.98
CA LYS A 201 -21.06 21.58 7.79
C LYS A 201 -20.41 20.23 7.54
N GLU A 202 -19.07 20.16 7.55
CA GLU A 202 -18.33 18.91 7.36
C GLU A 202 -18.67 17.90 8.47
N HIS A 203 -18.67 18.35 9.71
CA HIS A 203 -19.01 17.55 10.88
C HIS A 203 -20.44 16.99 10.76
N LYS A 204 -21.42 17.86 10.47
CA LYS A 204 -22.82 17.46 10.28
C LYS A 204 -22.97 16.42 9.16
N THR A 205 -22.30 16.61 8.03
CA THR A 205 -22.36 15.70 6.89
C THR A 205 -21.85 14.30 7.30
N ILE A 206 -20.69 14.18 7.94
CA ILE A 206 -20.18 12.87 8.37
C ILE A 206 -21.09 12.24 9.43
N VAL A 207 -21.54 13.01 10.41
CA VAL A 207 -22.43 12.50 11.48
C VAL A 207 -23.77 12.03 10.91
N ASP A 208 -24.37 12.74 9.96
CA ASP A 208 -25.63 12.32 9.33
C ASP A 208 -25.43 11.05 8.50
N TRP A 209 -24.32 10.94 7.77
CA TRP A 209 -23.96 9.71 7.07
C TRP A 209 -23.76 8.52 8.02
N LEU A 210 -23.06 8.71 9.13
CA LEU A 210 -22.90 7.65 10.14
C LEU A 210 -24.23 7.29 10.81
N ARG A 211 -25.08 8.28 11.07
CA ARG A 211 -26.43 8.08 11.66
C ARG A 211 -27.30 7.19 10.78
N GLN A 212 -27.22 7.33 9.45
CA GLN A 212 -27.95 6.48 8.49
C GLN A 212 -27.28 5.11 8.26
N GLY A 213 -26.19 4.79 8.97
CA GLY A 213 -25.53 3.47 8.96
C GLY A 213 -24.26 3.41 8.12
N GLY A 214 -23.74 4.54 7.63
CA GLY A 214 -22.54 4.55 6.79
C GLY A 214 -22.77 3.93 5.41
N LEU A 215 -23.92 4.19 4.80
CA LEU A 215 -24.33 3.58 3.52
C LEU A 215 -23.42 3.93 2.35
N ILE A 216 -23.33 3.02 1.39
CA ILE A 216 -22.59 3.20 0.13
C ILE A 216 -23.41 2.65 -1.05
N THR A 217 -23.28 3.29 -2.21
CA THR A 217 -23.72 2.73 -3.49
C THR A 217 -22.58 2.03 -4.21
N PRO A 218 -22.84 1.06 -5.09
CA PRO A 218 -21.79 0.49 -5.93
C PRO A 218 -20.99 1.57 -6.68
N ARG A 219 -19.72 1.32 -6.90
CA ARG A 219 -18.88 2.21 -7.72
C ARG A 219 -19.43 2.31 -9.13
N PRO A 220 -19.30 3.47 -9.78
CA PRO A 220 -19.59 3.60 -11.20
C PRO A 220 -18.77 2.57 -12.00
N PRO A 221 -19.37 1.91 -13.00
CA PRO A 221 -18.64 0.97 -13.83
C PRO A 221 -17.56 1.70 -14.66
N MET A 222 -16.48 0.99 -14.95
CA MET A 222 -15.40 1.46 -15.82
C MET A 222 -15.97 1.91 -17.19
N SER A 223 -15.43 2.99 -17.75
CA SER A 223 -15.86 3.49 -19.08
C SER A 223 -15.56 2.48 -20.19
N ALA A 224 -16.30 2.57 -21.31
CA ALA A 224 -16.05 1.72 -22.47
C ALA A 224 -14.65 1.96 -23.07
N GLU A 225 -14.19 3.21 -23.05
CA GLU A 225 -12.85 3.58 -23.50
C GLU A 225 -11.76 2.96 -22.64
N ALA A 226 -11.89 3.06 -21.32
CA ALA A 226 -10.96 2.43 -20.38
C ALA A 226 -10.88 0.92 -20.60
N ARG A 227 -12.03 0.23 -20.73
CA ARG A 227 -12.06 -1.22 -21.01
C ARG A 227 -11.31 -1.57 -22.29
N LYS A 228 -11.47 -0.78 -23.37
CA LYS A 228 -10.78 -1.00 -24.64
C LYS A 228 -9.26 -0.86 -24.50
N ILE A 229 -8.80 0.18 -23.81
CA ILE A 229 -7.37 0.43 -23.58
C ILE A 229 -6.77 -0.67 -22.73
N ILE A 230 -7.43 -1.04 -21.65
CA ILE A 230 -7.00 -2.13 -20.76
C ILE A 230 -6.88 -3.44 -21.53
N HIS A 231 -7.87 -3.79 -22.33
CA HIS A 231 -7.83 -5.01 -23.15
C HIS A 231 -6.58 -5.05 -24.05
N GLN A 232 -6.26 -3.96 -24.74
CA GLN A 232 -5.08 -3.88 -25.60
C GLN A 232 -3.77 -4.08 -24.83
N TRP A 233 -3.67 -3.53 -23.63
CA TRP A 233 -2.49 -3.69 -22.79
C TRP A 233 -2.41 -5.09 -22.15
N GLU A 234 -3.54 -5.66 -21.76
CA GLU A 234 -3.60 -7.04 -21.26
C GLU A 234 -3.25 -8.05 -22.36
N GLU A 235 -3.67 -7.83 -23.61
CA GLU A 235 -3.20 -8.63 -24.77
C GLU A 235 -1.68 -8.53 -24.93
N PHE A 236 -1.10 -7.33 -24.86
CA PHE A 236 0.33 -7.13 -24.90
C PHE A 236 1.06 -7.92 -23.80
N PHE A 237 0.59 -7.86 -22.57
CA PHE A 237 1.24 -8.51 -21.42
C PHE A 237 1.06 -10.03 -21.39
N ASN A 238 0.07 -10.59 -22.07
CA ASN A 238 -0.24 -12.02 -22.04
C ASN A 238 0.12 -12.77 -23.34
N GLY A 239 1.08 -12.27 -24.08
CA GLY A 239 1.59 -12.95 -25.28
C GLY A 239 2.19 -14.34 -24.97
N SER A 240 2.10 -15.26 -25.91
CA SER A 240 2.38 -16.70 -25.70
C SER A 240 3.85 -17.08 -25.84
N SER A 241 4.70 -16.31 -26.53
CA SER A 241 6.11 -16.64 -26.71
C SER A 241 6.89 -16.51 -25.40
N LEU A 242 7.93 -17.32 -25.19
CA LEU A 242 8.80 -17.23 -24.02
C LEU A 242 9.42 -15.83 -23.88
N LYS A 243 9.81 -15.25 -25.00
CA LYS A 243 10.33 -13.86 -25.07
C LYS A 243 9.32 -12.88 -24.52
N GLN A 244 8.06 -12.93 -24.98
CA GLN A 244 6.99 -12.05 -24.51
C GLN A 244 6.70 -12.25 -23.01
N GLN A 245 6.66 -13.50 -22.54
CA GLN A 245 6.41 -13.81 -21.14
C GLN A 245 7.52 -13.28 -20.23
N LEU A 246 8.79 -13.39 -20.65
CA LEU A 246 9.92 -12.84 -19.88
C LEU A 246 9.88 -11.31 -19.85
N VAL A 247 9.57 -10.67 -20.97
CA VAL A 247 9.40 -9.21 -21.07
C VAL A 247 8.25 -8.72 -20.17
N SER A 248 7.11 -9.42 -20.21
CA SER A 248 5.95 -9.07 -19.37
C SER A 248 6.27 -9.20 -17.88
N ARG A 249 7.00 -10.24 -17.48
CA ARG A 249 7.50 -10.40 -16.12
C ARG A 249 8.44 -9.27 -15.73
N TYR A 250 9.37 -8.90 -16.61
CA TYR A 250 10.31 -7.79 -16.37
C TYR A 250 9.56 -6.48 -16.15
N ILE A 251 8.63 -6.14 -17.03
CA ILE A 251 7.84 -4.91 -16.92
C ILE A 251 7.00 -4.93 -15.64
N TYR A 252 6.32 -6.05 -15.34
CA TYR A 252 5.51 -6.19 -14.12
C TYR A 252 6.34 -5.98 -12.86
N GLU A 253 7.49 -6.63 -12.74
CA GLU A 253 8.33 -6.52 -11.54
C GLU A 253 8.87 -5.10 -11.34
N HIS A 254 9.08 -4.35 -12.43
CA HIS A 254 9.54 -2.96 -12.38
C HIS A 254 8.42 -1.94 -12.19
N LEU A 255 7.19 -2.25 -12.59
CA LEU A 255 6.03 -1.37 -12.43
C LEU A 255 5.14 -1.72 -11.24
N PHE A 256 5.51 -2.69 -10.44
CA PHE A 256 4.72 -3.21 -9.31
C PHE A 256 4.18 -2.13 -8.36
N MET A 257 4.97 -1.08 -8.11
CA MET A 257 4.58 0.04 -7.24
C MET A 257 3.92 1.19 -7.99
N GLY A 258 3.82 1.13 -9.32
CA GLY A 258 3.33 2.23 -10.13
C GLY A 258 1.81 2.36 -10.08
N HIS A 259 1.36 3.60 -10.00
CA HIS A 259 -0.01 3.97 -10.34
C HIS A 259 -0.03 4.32 -11.83
N ILE A 260 -0.51 3.38 -12.63
CA ILE A 260 -0.55 3.50 -14.09
C ILE A 260 -1.69 4.43 -14.48
N HIS A 261 -1.39 5.44 -15.29
CA HIS A 261 -2.35 6.34 -15.90
C HIS A 261 -2.28 6.23 -17.42
N PHE A 262 -3.43 6.16 -18.08
CA PHE A 262 -3.55 6.14 -19.53
C PHE A 262 -3.88 7.54 -20.05
N ASP A 263 -3.01 8.12 -20.89
CA ASP A 263 -3.15 9.51 -21.38
C ASP A 263 -4.54 9.92 -21.89
N PRO A 264 -5.34 9.05 -22.56
CA PRO A 264 -6.67 9.46 -23.01
C PRO A 264 -7.76 9.40 -21.93
N LEU A 265 -7.44 8.86 -20.72
CA LEU A 265 -8.42 8.74 -19.65
C LEU A 265 -8.40 9.94 -18.69
N PRO A 266 -9.45 10.16 -17.88
CA PRO A 266 -9.52 11.25 -16.91
C PRO A 266 -8.35 11.24 -15.90
N ASP A 267 -7.88 12.42 -15.50
CA ASP A 267 -6.67 12.62 -14.68
C ASP A 267 -6.64 11.89 -13.33
N ARG A 268 -7.76 11.45 -12.82
CA ARG A 268 -7.85 10.75 -11.52
C ARG A 268 -8.10 9.25 -11.64
N GLU A 269 -8.00 8.71 -12.83
CA GLU A 269 -8.23 7.29 -13.09
C GLU A 269 -6.88 6.56 -13.19
N PHE A 270 -6.63 5.68 -12.21
CA PHE A 270 -5.36 4.97 -12.08
C PHE A 270 -5.57 3.47 -12.00
N TYR A 271 -4.54 2.74 -12.44
CA TYR A 271 -4.52 1.28 -12.47
C TYR A 271 -3.23 0.73 -11.88
N ARG A 272 -3.26 -0.53 -11.47
CA ARG A 272 -2.08 -1.32 -11.10
C ARG A 272 -1.95 -2.51 -12.01
N LEU A 273 -0.72 -2.81 -12.44
CA LEU A 273 -0.42 -4.07 -13.12
C LEU A 273 -0.28 -5.15 -12.05
N VAL A 274 -1.10 -6.19 -12.14
CA VAL A 274 -1.19 -7.27 -11.15
C VAL A 274 -1.12 -8.64 -11.83
N ARG A 275 -0.76 -9.67 -11.07
CA ARG A 275 -0.95 -11.07 -11.48
C ARG A 275 -2.32 -11.54 -11.04
N SER A 276 -3.06 -12.22 -11.90
CA SER A 276 -4.41 -12.71 -11.65
C SER A 276 -4.56 -14.17 -12.01
N LYS A 277 -5.39 -14.91 -11.25
CA LYS A 277 -5.80 -16.28 -11.56
C LYS A 277 -6.78 -16.34 -12.73
N THR A 278 -7.48 -15.26 -13.02
CA THR A 278 -8.52 -15.14 -14.05
C THR A 278 -8.00 -14.48 -15.31
N ALA A 279 -8.51 -14.93 -16.46
CA ALA A 279 -8.13 -14.43 -17.79
C ALA A 279 -8.66 -12.99 -18.05
N PRO A 280 -8.10 -12.27 -19.05
CA PRO A 280 -8.67 -11.03 -19.57
C PRO A 280 -10.16 -11.19 -19.91
N GLY A 281 -10.96 -10.20 -19.53
CA GLY A 281 -12.41 -10.21 -19.70
C GLY A 281 -13.20 -10.72 -18.48
N GLU A 282 -12.56 -11.46 -17.57
CA GLU A 282 -13.18 -11.92 -16.33
C GLU A 282 -12.88 -10.96 -15.14
N PRO A 283 -13.61 -11.03 -14.05
CA PRO A 283 -13.26 -10.30 -12.81
C PRO A 283 -11.84 -10.64 -12.36
N VAL A 284 -11.08 -9.64 -11.93
CA VAL A 284 -9.70 -9.83 -11.48
C VAL A 284 -9.67 -10.56 -10.15
N VAL A 285 -8.99 -11.71 -10.10
CA VAL A 285 -8.67 -12.44 -8.86
C VAL A 285 -7.16 -12.34 -8.63
N GLU A 286 -6.73 -11.31 -7.92
CA GLU A 286 -5.32 -10.98 -7.71
C GLU A 286 -4.59 -12.09 -6.94
N ILE A 287 -3.36 -12.38 -7.37
CA ILE A 287 -2.45 -13.32 -6.69
C ILE A 287 -1.67 -12.54 -5.64
N ASN A 288 -1.93 -12.86 -4.39
CA ASN A 288 -1.38 -12.16 -3.24
C ASN A 288 0.03 -12.64 -2.92
N THR A 289 1.05 -11.88 -3.34
CA THR A 289 2.43 -12.13 -2.94
C THR A 289 2.99 -10.91 -2.20
N VAL A 290 4.01 -11.11 -1.37
CA VAL A 290 4.64 -10.02 -0.62
C VAL A 290 5.49 -9.17 -1.55
N ARG A 291 6.21 -9.83 -2.48
CA ARG A 291 7.12 -9.19 -3.43
C ARG A 291 6.70 -9.52 -4.86
N PRO A 292 7.00 -8.67 -5.84
CA PRO A 292 6.62 -8.92 -7.24
C PRO A 292 7.28 -10.17 -7.84
N TYR A 293 8.44 -10.55 -7.34
CA TYR A 293 9.21 -11.70 -7.81
C TYR A 293 8.94 -12.99 -7.01
N ASP A 294 8.06 -12.98 -6.02
CA ASP A 294 7.65 -14.20 -5.32
C ASP A 294 6.90 -15.15 -6.24
N ASP A 295 7.00 -16.44 -5.95
CA ASP A 295 6.27 -17.47 -6.68
C ASP A 295 4.76 -17.19 -6.65
N PRO A 296 4.08 -17.13 -7.80
CA PRO A 296 2.63 -16.95 -7.86
C PRO A 296 1.83 -18.11 -7.24
N GLY A 297 2.46 -19.26 -6.97
CA GLY A 297 1.83 -20.44 -6.36
C GLY A 297 0.82 -21.13 -7.28
N VAL A 298 0.78 -20.78 -8.57
CA VAL A 298 -0.11 -21.37 -9.58
C VAL A 298 0.65 -21.57 -10.89
N ALA A 299 0.33 -22.64 -11.60
CA ALA A 299 1.00 -22.97 -12.86
C ALA A 299 0.66 -22.00 -13.99
N LYS A 300 -0.52 -21.39 -13.97
CA LYS A 300 -0.98 -20.43 -14.96
C LYS A 300 -1.59 -19.23 -14.30
N PHE A 301 -1.18 -18.06 -14.73
CA PHE A 301 -1.73 -16.77 -14.33
C PHE A 301 -1.68 -15.78 -15.50
N TYR A 302 -2.29 -14.63 -15.31
CA TYR A 302 -2.38 -13.57 -16.29
C TYR A 302 -1.95 -12.24 -15.68
N TYR A 303 -1.33 -11.38 -16.48
CA TYR A 303 -1.13 -9.99 -16.10
C TYR A 303 -2.39 -9.19 -16.41
N ARG A 304 -2.90 -8.50 -15.41
CA ARG A 304 -4.15 -7.74 -15.49
C ARG A 304 -3.96 -6.32 -14.98
N LEU A 305 -4.77 -5.42 -15.47
CA LEU A 305 -4.85 -4.04 -15.03
C LEU A 305 -6.03 -3.87 -14.09
N ARG A 306 -5.74 -3.68 -12.81
CA ARG A 306 -6.74 -3.48 -11.76
C ARG A 306 -6.89 -1.99 -11.45
N THR A 307 -8.11 -1.48 -11.37
CA THR A 307 -8.40 -0.09 -10.95
C THR A 307 -7.87 0.16 -9.54
N VAL A 308 -7.30 1.35 -9.32
CA VAL A 308 -6.94 1.85 -7.99
C VAL A 308 -8.18 2.49 -7.39
N GLU A 309 -8.72 1.87 -6.36
CA GLU A 309 -9.99 2.24 -5.75
C GLU A 309 -9.84 3.28 -4.62
N SER A 310 -8.63 3.47 -4.14
CA SER A 310 -8.31 4.42 -3.07
C SER A 310 -7.95 5.79 -3.62
N THR A 311 -8.30 6.85 -2.90
CA THR A 311 -7.74 8.18 -3.14
C THR A 311 -6.21 8.12 -3.02
N ILE A 312 -5.53 8.74 -3.97
CA ILE A 312 -4.07 8.74 -4.05
C ILE A 312 -3.54 9.97 -3.32
N VAL A 313 -2.58 9.75 -2.42
CA VAL A 313 -1.89 10.83 -1.69
C VAL A 313 -0.45 10.99 -2.18
N SER A 314 0.06 12.22 -2.21
CA SER A 314 1.39 12.56 -2.74
C SER A 314 2.52 11.72 -2.12
N LYS A 315 2.36 11.33 -0.85
CA LYS A 315 3.38 10.54 -0.13
C LYS A 315 3.66 9.16 -0.73
N ASN A 316 2.65 8.51 -1.32
CA ASN A 316 2.75 7.16 -1.87
C ASN A 316 2.41 7.08 -3.36
N HIS A 317 2.17 8.23 -3.99
CA HIS A 317 1.81 8.29 -5.38
C HIS A 317 3.04 8.28 -6.28
N THR A 318 3.17 7.26 -7.09
CA THR A 318 4.22 7.14 -8.10
C THR A 318 3.54 6.88 -9.44
N VAL A 319 3.29 7.96 -10.18
CA VAL A 319 2.59 7.90 -11.48
C VAL A 319 3.48 7.26 -12.53
N TYR A 320 2.91 6.33 -13.28
CA TYR A 320 3.51 5.80 -14.49
C TYR A 320 2.56 6.01 -15.67
N ARG A 321 2.91 6.95 -16.53
CA ARG A 321 2.10 7.28 -17.71
C ARG A 321 2.38 6.30 -18.84
N ILE A 322 1.34 5.71 -19.38
CA ILE A 322 1.43 4.82 -20.53
C ILE A 322 0.42 5.18 -21.62
N ASN A 323 0.84 4.94 -22.86
CA ASN A 323 0.04 5.21 -24.04
C ASN A 323 0.50 4.30 -25.18
N ARG A 324 -0.09 4.45 -26.37
CA ARG A 324 0.27 3.65 -27.55
C ARG A 324 1.76 3.77 -27.94
N LYS A 325 2.34 4.97 -27.82
CA LYS A 325 3.77 5.19 -28.12
C LYS A 325 4.67 4.39 -27.17
N LYS A 326 4.29 4.31 -25.88
CA LYS A 326 5.01 3.53 -24.89
C LYS A 326 4.92 2.02 -25.20
N MET A 327 3.78 1.50 -25.64
CA MET A 327 3.65 0.12 -26.06
C MET A 327 4.58 -0.20 -27.24
N GLU A 328 4.62 0.69 -28.24
CA GLU A 328 5.52 0.54 -29.38
C GLU A 328 6.99 0.60 -28.94
N ARG A 329 7.32 1.50 -28.00
CA ARG A 329 8.66 1.57 -27.41
C ARG A 329 9.07 0.27 -26.72
N TYR A 330 8.17 -0.38 -26.00
CA TYR A 330 8.45 -1.68 -25.39
C TYR A 330 8.68 -2.78 -26.44
N ARG A 331 7.93 -2.75 -27.55
CA ARG A 331 8.19 -3.66 -28.67
C ARG A 331 9.56 -3.45 -29.28
N GLN A 332 9.96 -2.21 -29.51
CA GLN A 332 11.29 -1.87 -30.03
C GLN A 332 12.39 -2.35 -29.09
N LEU A 333 12.28 -2.05 -27.79
CA LEU A 333 13.31 -2.39 -26.81
C LEU A 333 13.47 -3.89 -26.60
N PHE A 334 12.39 -4.67 -26.66
CA PHE A 334 12.44 -6.03 -26.17
C PHE A 334 11.96 -7.10 -27.14
N LEU A 335 11.14 -6.77 -28.13
CA LEU A 335 10.56 -7.79 -29.02
C LEU A 335 11.17 -7.78 -30.42
N GLN A 336 11.66 -6.63 -30.87
CA GLN A 336 12.26 -6.47 -32.21
C GLN A 336 13.76 -6.78 -32.22
N ASP A 337 14.44 -6.71 -31.05
CA ASP A 337 15.85 -7.08 -30.92
C ASP A 337 16.08 -8.58 -31.21
N ASP A 338 17.24 -8.88 -31.78
CA ASP A 338 17.66 -10.24 -32.15
C ASP A 338 18.33 -10.94 -30.93
N TYR A 339 17.50 -11.54 -30.10
CA TYR A 339 17.92 -12.45 -29.03
C TYR A 339 16.85 -13.52 -28.78
N GLU A 340 17.27 -14.64 -28.23
CA GLU A 340 16.39 -15.77 -27.94
C GLU A 340 16.19 -15.98 -26.45
N VAL A 341 14.99 -16.41 -26.08
CA VAL A 341 14.65 -16.88 -24.73
C VAL A 341 14.21 -18.33 -24.85
N ASN A 342 15.06 -19.23 -24.40
CA ASN A 342 14.84 -20.66 -24.53
C ASN A 342 14.11 -21.26 -23.31
N LYS A 343 14.17 -20.57 -22.16
CA LYS A 343 13.54 -21.01 -20.90
C LYS A 343 13.19 -19.81 -20.05
N LEU A 344 12.03 -19.85 -19.40
CA LEU A 344 11.69 -18.85 -18.38
C LEU A 344 12.46 -19.10 -17.09
N PRO A 345 12.94 -18.03 -16.41
CA PRO A 345 13.58 -18.18 -15.10
C PRO A 345 12.56 -18.69 -14.08
N SER A 346 13.04 -19.52 -13.16
CA SER A 346 12.22 -20.03 -12.05
C SER A 346 11.80 -18.91 -11.10
N TYR A 347 11.02 -19.26 -10.09
CA TYR A 347 10.71 -18.41 -8.94
C TYR A 347 11.50 -18.80 -7.68
N ASP A 348 12.66 -19.46 -7.86
CA ASP A 348 13.56 -19.77 -6.76
C ASP A 348 14.05 -18.45 -6.11
N PRO A 349 13.83 -18.23 -4.81
CA PRO A 349 14.22 -17.01 -4.12
C PRO A 349 15.70 -16.63 -4.26
N GLN A 350 16.59 -17.61 -4.40
CA GLN A 350 18.03 -17.36 -4.60
C GLN A 350 18.35 -16.69 -5.94
N THR A 351 17.50 -16.90 -6.93
CA THR A 351 17.67 -16.32 -8.28
C THR A 351 16.77 -15.13 -8.48
N THR A 352 15.49 -15.26 -8.11
CA THR A 352 14.47 -14.24 -8.47
C THR A 352 14.66 -12.91 -7.78
N SER A 353 15.28 -12.90 -6.60
CA SER A 353 15.60 -11.66 -5.87
C SER A 353 16.70 -10.83 -6.51
N ASN A 354 17.43 -11.40 -7.47
CA ASN A 354 18.50 -10.73 -8.22
C ASN A 354 18.08 -10.52 -9.69
N PRO A 355 17.65 -9.31 -10.09
CA PRO A 355 17.18 -9.04 -11.44
C PRO A 355 18.27 -9.21 -12.51
N PHE A 356 19.56 -9.09 -12.16
CA PHE A 356 20.66 -9.35 -13.10
C PHE A 356 20.71 -10.82 -13.50
N LYS A 357 20.36 -11.73 -12.61
CA LYS A 357 20.27 -13.17 -12.89
C LYS A 357 18.93 -13.55 -13.54
N THR A 358 17.83 -13.05 -12.99
CA THR A 358 16.47 -13.37 -13.46
C THR A 358 16.26 -12.95 -14.91
N PHE A 359 16.77 -11.78 -15.29
CA PHE A 359 16.56 -11.20 -16.61
C PHE A 359 17.84 -11.18 -17.46
N ALA A 360 18.74 -12.13 -17.23
CA ALA A 360 20.01 -12.21 -17.97
C ALA A 360 19.82 -12.36 -19.49
N ASP A 361 18.76 -13.06 -19.91
CA ASP A 361 18.46 -13.27 -21.34
C ASP A 361 17.94 -12.01 -22.04
N LEU A 362 17.47 -10.99 -21.29
CA LEU A 362 17.11 -9.70 -21.88
C LEU A 362 18.36 -8.86 -22.16
N PRO A 363 18.50 -8.21 -23.32
CA PRO A 363 19.65 -7.36 -23.60
C PRO A 363 19.88 -6.29 -22.54
N ALA A 364 21.10 -6.20 -22.04
CA ALA A 364 21.44 -5.24 -20.97
C ALA A 364 21.17 -3.78 -21.39
N LYS A 365 21.49 -3.45 -22.64
CA LYS A 365 21.17 -2.14 -23.25
C LYS A 365 19.67 -1.84 -23.19
N SER A 366 18.82 -2.78 -23.58
CA SER A 366 17.37 -2.61 -23.61
C SER A 366 16.78 -2.45 -22.19
N ARG A 367 17.29 -3.23 -21.21
CA ARG A 367 16.92 -3.08 -19.79
C ARG A 367 17.32 -1.71 -19.25
N TYR A 368 18.53 -1.26 -19.55
CA TYR A 368 19.01 0.05 -19.13
C TYR A 368 18.20 1.17 -19.79
N GLN A 369 17.96 1.09 -21.09
CA GLN A 369 17.17 2.09 -21.81
C GLN A 369 15.73 2.16 -21.31
N PHE A 370 15.11 1.03 -20.98
CA PHE A 370 13.78 1.00 -20.37
C PHE A 370 13.71 1.80 -19.06
N MET A 371 14.71 1.61 -18.18
CA MET A 371 14.76 2.36 -16.93
C MET A 371 15.12 3.84 -17.16
N LEU A 372 15.94 4.14 -18.14
CA LEU A 372 16.33 5.51 -18.48
C LEU A 372 15.19 6.31 -19.12
N ASP A 373 14.39 5.69 -19.98
CA ASP A 373 13.21 6.31 -20.59
C ASP A 373 12.22 6.84 -19.54
N ASP A 374 12.20 6.25 -18.34
CA ASP A 374 11.35 6.63 -17.21
C ASP A 374 12.16 6.83 -15.91
N ALA A 375 13.35 7.39 -16.02
CA ALA A 375 14.28 7.53 -14.89
C ALA A 375 13.66 8.20 -13.66
N GLN A 376 12.84 9.22 -13.85
CA GLN A 376 12.14 9.89 -12.74
C GLN A 376 11.26 8.91 -11.96
N PHE A 377 10.50 8.04 -12.63
CA PHE A 377 9.65 7.04 -11.99
C PHE A 377 10.48 6.06 -11.15
N PHE A 378 11.55 5.49 -11.73
CA PHE A 378 12.37 4.50 -11.04
C PHE A 378 13.14 5.10 -9.87
N VAL A 379 13.72 6.28 -10.02
CA VAL A 379 14.42 6.98 -8.93
C VAL A 379 13.43 7.34 -7.82
N MET A 380 12.26 7.89 -8.14
CA MET A 380 11.24 8.21 -7.15
C MET A 380 10.68 6.97 -6.46
N GLY A 381 10.50 5.87 -7.18
CA GLY A 381 10.09 4.58 -6.60
C GLY A 381 11.10 4.03 -5.61
N PHE A 382 12.40 4.14 -5.92
CA PHE A 382 13.46 3.77 -5.01
C PHE A 382 13.48 4.67 -3.75
N MET A 383 13.36 5.97 -3.90
CA MET A 383 13.42 6.94 -2.80
C MET A 383 12.20 6.85 -1.87
N LYS A 384 10.99 6.79 -2.43
CA LYS A 384 9.75 6.71 -1.64
C LYS A 384 9.52 5.33 -1.02
N GLY A 385 9.84 4.27 -1.76
CA GLY A 385 9.46 2.91 -1.41
C GLY A 385 7.93 2.70 -1.41
N PRO A 386 7.45 1.48 -1.11
CA PRO A 386 6.03 1.12 -1.09
C PRO A 386 5.30 1.61 0.15
N VAL A 387 6.04 2.04 1.17
CA VAL A 387 5.50 2.43 2.47
C VAL A 387 6.03 3.80 2.83
N CYS A 388 5.11 4.69 3.19
CA CYS A 388 5.44 6.03 3.62
C CYS A 388 5.10 6.20 5.11
N ARG A 389 6.01 6.80 5.86
CA ARG A 389 5.78 7.14 7.26
C ARG A 389 6.02 8.63 7.49
N GLY A 390 4.96 9.35 7.89
CA GLY A 390 5.03 10.70 8.39
C GLY A 390 5.84 11.67 7.53
N GLN A 391 6.62 12.49 8.19
CA GLN A 391 7.41 13.56 7.58
C GLN A 391 8.54 13.06 6.67
N ILE A 392 9.10 11.87 6.92
CA ILE A 392 10.19 11.33 6.08
C ILE A 392 9.74 11.22 4.62
N ALA A 393 8.52 10.72 4.39
CA ALA A 393 7.99 10.62 3.03
C ALA A 393 7.71 12.00 2.40
N LEU A 394 7.31 12.99 3.19
CA LEU A 394 7.11 14.37 2.72
C LEU A 394 8.44 15.04 2.37
N ASN A 395 9.48 14.84 3.16
CA ASN A 395 10.82 15.34 2.86
C ASN A 395 11.33 14.80 1.52
N VAL A 396 11.21 13.48 1.28
CA VAL A 396 11.59 12.86 0.00
C VAL A 396 10.81 13.46 -1.19
N ILE A 397 9.53 13.80 -1.01
CA ILE A 397 8.72 14.41 -2.09
C ILE A 397 9.20 15.82 -2.42
N ASN A 398 9.66 16.58 -1.42
CA ASN A 398 10.08 17.96 -1.57
C ASN A 398 11.59 18.14 -1.85
N ASP A 399 12.38 17.08 -1.65
CA ASP A 399 13.81 17.14 -1.92
C ASP A 399 14.10 17.25 -3.42
N HIS A 400 15.08 18.10 -3.74
CA HIS A 400 15.62 18.21 -5.08
C HIS A 400 16.97 17.53 -5.15
N PHE A 401 17.14 16.62 -6.12
CA PHE A 401 18.40 15.93 -6.36
C PHE A 401 18.66 15.82 -7.86
N PHE A 402 19.95 15.74 -8.20
CA PHE A 402 20.41 15.56 -9.57
C PHE A 402 21.02 14.17 -9.71
N VAL A 403 20.63 13.47 -10.77
CA VAL A 403 21.17 12.16 -11.14
C VAL A 403 21.68 12.23 -12.58
N ALA A 404 22.92 11.80 -12.78
CA ALA A 404 23.52 11.70 -14.10
C ALA A 404 23.52 10.24 -14.55
N PHE A 405 23.18 9.99 -15.80
CA PHE A 405 23.17 8.67 -16.42
C PHE A 405 24.12 8.64 -17.61
N PHE A 406 24.71 7.48 -17.87
CA PHE A 406 25.42 7.25 -19.13
C PHE A 406 24.40 7.12 -20.28
N ASP A 407 24.78 7.62 -21.45
CA ASP A 407 24.05 7.36 -22.69
C ASP A 407 24.21 5.88 -23.07
N PRO A 408 23.14 5.07 -23.16
CA PRO A 408 23.24 3.66 -23.52
C PRO A 408 23.89 3.41 -24.90
N GLU A 409 23.81 4.36 -25.82
CA GLU A 409 24.48 4.27 -27.13
C GLU A 409 26.00 4.44 -27.02
N LYS A 410 26.46 5.10 -25.96
CA LYS A 410 27.89 5.37 -25.68
C LYS A 410 28.47 4.43 -24.62
N ASP A 411 27.63 3.69 -23.93
CA ASP A 411 28.07 2.75 -22.89
C ASP A 411 28.53 1.44 -23.51
N THR A 412 29.85 1.33 -23.71
CA THR A 412 30.49 0.13 -24.27
C THR A 412 30.29 -1.09 -23.39
N ILE A 413 30.17 -0.91 -22.08
CA ILE A 413 30.03 -1.99 -21.10
C ILE A 413 28.68 -2.69 -21.25
N SER A 414 27.58 -1.94 -21.38
CA SER A 414 26.24 -2.50 -21.58
C SER A 414 26.06 -3.26 -22.89
N ASN A 415 26.98 -3.04 -23.84
CA ASN A 415 26.97 -3.68 -25.15
C ASN A 415 27.97 -4.86 -25.26
N ASP A 416 28.84 -5.06 -24.25
CA ASP A 416 29.82 -6.15 -24.25
C ASP A 416 29.31 -7.34 -23.43
N THR A 417 28.69 -8.30 -24.11
CA THR A 417 28.14 -9.52 -23.51
C THR A 417 29.21 -10.41 -22.88
N ALA A 418 30.43 -10.42 -23.41
CA ALA A 418 31.54 -11.19 -22.87
C ALA A 418 32.04 -10.59 -21.53
N PHE A 419 32.14 -9.26 -21.46
CA PHE A 419 32.45 -8.58 -20.20
C PHE A 419 31.37 -8.83 -19.15
N LEU A 420 30.09 -8.64 -19.51
CA LEU A 420 28.98 -8.84 -18.59
C LEU A 420 28.92 -10.29 -18.07
N ALA A 421 29.17 -11.27 -18.92
CA ALA A 421 29.27 -12.68 -18.52
C ALA A 421 30.42 -12.90 -17.51
N SER A 422 31.58 -12.27 -17.73
CA SER A 422 32.76 -12.42 -16.86
C SER A 422 32.57 -11.83 -15.47
N VAL A 423 31.66 -10.88 -15.28
CA VAL A 423 31.37 -10.19 -14.01
C VAL A 423 30.02 -10.56 -13.42
N SER A 424 29.31 -11.51 -14.02
CA SER A 424 27.93 -11.88 -13.63
C SER A 424 27.80 -12.24 -12.15
N ASP A 425 28.81 -12.87 -11.54
CA ASP A 425 28.81 -13.23 -10.13
C ASP A 425 28.95 -12.03 -9.18
N TYR A 426 29.40 -10.90 -9.70
CA TYR A 426 29.55 -9.65 -8.94
C TYR A 426 28.35 -8.72 -9.08
N LEU A 427 27.46 -8.98 -10.05
CA LEU A 427 26.23 -8.21 -10.24
C LEU A 427 25.18 -8.66 -9.23
N ASP A 428 24.95 -7.85 -8.21
CA ASP A 428 24.06 -8.19 -7.11
C ASP A 428 23.36 -6.94 -6.56
N LEU A 429 22.36 -7.15 -5.69
CA LEU A 429 21.66 -6.10 -4.94
C LEU A 429 21.90 -6.28 -3.43
N PRO A 430 21.86 -5.19 -2.64
CA PRO A 430 22.17 -5.24 -1.19
C PRO A 430 21.31 -6.21 -0.37
N ALA A 431 20.17 -6.61 -0.86
CA ALA A 431 19.21 -7.47 -0.15
C ALA A 431 18.80 -8.71 -0.98
N SER A 432 19.58 -9.08 -2.01
CA SER A 432 19.28 -10.29 -2.78
C SER A 432 19.57 -11.56 -1.97
N GLY A 433 18.80 -12.60 -2.23
CA GLY A 433 19.05 -13.96 -1.74
C GLY A 433 18.09 -14.42 -0.64
N GLU A 434 18.03 -13.82 0.52
CA GLU A 434 17.19 -14.31 1.63
C GLU A 434 16.78 -13.21 2.60
N ASN A 435 15.66 -13.45 3.30
CA ASN A 435 15.25 -12.71 4.49
C ASN A 435 16.18 -13.04 5.69
N LYS A 436 17.48 -12.80 5.57
CA LYS A 436 18.41 -13.04 6.68
C LYS A 436 18.33 -11.91 7.69
N LEU A 437 18.21 -12.28 8.95
CA LEU A 437 18.20 -11.37 10.10
C LEU A 437 19.52 -10.61 10.27
N ASN A 438 20.57 -10.97 9.53
CA ASN A 438 21.89 -10.36 9.65
C ASN A 438 22.19 -9.40 8.52
N ILE A 439 21.73 -8.16 8.68
CA ILE A 439 21.97 -7.06 7.73
C ILE A 439 23.46 -6.81 7.51
N THR A 440 24.28 -6.96 8.55
CA THR A 440 25.71 -6.67 8.47
C THR A 440 26.42 -7.59 7.48
N SER A 441 26.13 -8.90 7.51
CA SER A 441 26.70 -9.84 6.56
C SER A 441 26.25 -9.59 5.12
N LEU A 442 24.97 -9.26 4.92
CA LEU A 442 24.43 -8.95 3.59
C LEU A 442 25.11 -7.72 2.96
N TRP A 443 25.32 -6.68 3.75
CA TRP A 443 26.03 -5.48 3.28
C TRP A 443 27.50 -5.75 3.01
N THR A 444 28.18 -6.54 3.84
CA THR A 444 29.59 -6.90 3.65
C THR A 444 29.79 -7.73 2.37
N ASP A 445 28.90 -8.71 2.14
CA ASP A 445 28.93 -9.53 0.93
C ASP A 445 28.69 -8.69 -0.33
N TYR A 446 27.69 -7.81 -0.27
CA TYR A 446 27.39 -6.87 -1.36
C TYR A 446 28.58 -5.94 -1.62
N GLN A 447 29.17 -5.35 -0.59
CA GLN A 447 30.33 -4.46 -0.71
C GLN A 447 31.49 -5.19 -1.41
N SER A 448 31.81 -6.41 -0.97
CA SER A 448 32.87 -7.20 -1.59
C SER A 448 32.66 -7.47 -3.07
N LYS A 449 31.40 -7.80 -3.47
CA LYS A 449 31.03 -7.99 -4.88
C LYS A 449 31.14 -6.68 -5.66
N GLN A 450 30.67 -5.59 -5.07
CA GLN A 450 30.74 -4.26 -5.68
C GLN A 450 32.19 -3.81 -5.93
N GLU A 451 33.10 -4.03 -5.00
CA GLU A 451 34.52 -3.73 -5.16
C GLU A 451 35.13 -4.53 -6.32
N LYS A 452 34.83 -5.82 -6.40
CA LYS A 452 35.30 -6.69 -7.50
C LYS A 452 34.77 -6.25 -8.85
N TYR A 453 33.48 -5.85 -8.90
CA TYR A 453 32.88 -5.32 -10.12
C TYR A 453 33.55 -4.03 -10.56
N LEU A 454 33.77 -3.08 -9.64
CA LEU A 454 34.42 -1.80 -9.95
C LEU A 454 35.86 -1.98 -10.41
N ASP A 455 36.60 -2.91 -9.81
CA ASP A 455 37.95 -3.24 -10.24
C ASP A 455 37.99 -3.84 -11.66
N ALA A 456 37.09 -4.80 -11.95
CA ALA A 456 36.96 -5.38 -13.26
C ALA A 456 36.56 -4.32 -14.31
N LYS A 457 35.60 -3.45 -13.96
CA LYS A 457 35.18 -2.34 -14.80
C LYS A 457 36.32 -1.34 -15.07
N GLY A 458 37.08 -0.98 -14.06
CA GLY A 458 38.25 -0.10 -14.18
C GLY A 458 39.29 -0.68 -15.14
N LYS A 459 39.59 -1.98 -15.02
CA LYS A 459 40.52 -2.69 -15.93
C LYS A 459 39.99 -2.78 -17.36
N TYR A 460 38.69 -2.91 -17.53
CA TYR A 460 38.03 -2.90 -18.86
C TYR A 460 38.13 -1.54 -19.53
N LEU A 461 37.84 -0.47 -18.80
CA LEU A 461 37.88 0.91 -19.33
C LEU A 461 39.32 1.45 -19.55
N ALA A 462 40.33 0.83 -18.94
CA ALA A 462 41.73 1.21 -19.14
C ALA A 462 42.40 0.60 -20.38
N LYS A 463 41.70 -0.30 -21.08
CA LYS A 463 42.08 -0.88 -22.38
C LYS A 463 41.64 0.00 -23.53
#